data_4087dbb8258711dfd76eafceb41997fe
#
_entry.id   4087dbb8258711dfd76eafceb41997fe
#
_cell.length_a   1.000
_cell.length_b   1.000
_cell.length_c   1.000
_cell.angle_alpha   90.00
_cell.angle_beta   90.00
_cell.angle_gamma   90.00
#
_symmetry.space_group_name_H-M   'P 1'
#
loop_
_entity.id
_entity.type
_entity.pdbx_description
1 polymer ?
#
loop_
_entity_poly.entity_id
_entity_poly.type
_entity_poly.pdbx_seq_one_letter_code
_entity_poly.pdbx_strand_id
1 'polypeptide(L)'
;MKNSKFKKMTSVKTYGYTYSKKDFCLTIFSTIMAMITICYFQKLNILYTGIVLGSLIVLLPGVISAYFFYLHEQRRFEEYCQYFESVRMYFKVYGKLTSALKETRKMFPEHSKMAACIEKASICINETGQLEKGLQYIENQYENTYLKRLHALLVTGEQQGGDSVYYNLDLIDYENWKQEMMVFQKKKKSARYMFYLMT
;
A
#
# COMPACT_ATOMS: atom_id res chain seq x y z
N MET A 1 -17.37 15.13 4.81
CA MET A 1 -16.41 14.38 5.66
C MET A 1 -16.70 12.87 5.79
N LYS A 2 -17.96 12.42 5.88
CA LYS A 2 -18.34 10.99 6.01
C LYS A 2 -17.93 10.10 4.83
N ASN A 3 -17.99 10.60 3.59
CA ASN A 3 -17.66 9.84 2.38
C ASN A 3 -16.16 9.51 2.19
N SER A 4 -15.27 10.36 2.74
CA SER A 4 -13.82 10.14 2.62
C SER A 4 -13.33 8.94 3.44
N LYS A 5 -13.87 8.74 4.66
CA LYS A 5 -13.50 7.61 5.53
C LYS A 5 -13.95 6.26 4.95
N PHE A 6 -15.14 6.23 4.36
CA PHE A 6 -15.68 5.03 3.69
C PHE A 6 -14.89 4.67 2.43
N LYS A 7 -14.48 5.69 1.64
CA LYS A 7 -13.65 5.48 0.44
C LYS A 7 -12.28 4.89 0.80
N LYS A 8 -11.69 5.30 1.94
CA LYS A 8 -10.43 4.73 2.47
C LYS A 8 -10.58 3.25 2.86
N MET A 9 -11.67 2.86 3.53
CA MET A 9 -11.95 1.46 3.90
C MET A 9 -12.13 0.55 2.67
N THR A 10 -12.85 1.03 1.64
CA THR A 10 -13.03 0.29 0.38
C THR A 10 -11.70 0.14 -0.37
N SER A 11 -10.83 1.15 -0.28
CA SER A 11 -9.50 1.12 -0.88
C SER A 11 -8.60 0.05 -0.23
N VAL A 12 -8.64 -0.08 1.11
CA VAL A 12 -7.88 -1.13 1.82
C VAL A 12 -8.31 -2.54 1.40
N LYS A 13 -9.59 -2.75 1.14
CA LYS A 13 -10.11 -4.03 0.63
C LYS A 13 -9.50 -4.42 -0.72
N THR A 14 -9.22 -3.44 -1.58
CA THR A 14 -8.58 -3.65 -2.90
C THR A 14 -7.16 -4.21 -2.80
N TYR A 15 -6.48 -4.03 -1.66
CA TYR A 15 -5.16 -4.60 -1.38
C TYR A 15 -5.22 -5.93 -0.63
N GLY A 16 -6.33 -6.66 -0.71
CA GLY A 16 -6.48 -7.98 -0.09
C GLY A 16 -6.82 -7.96 1.40
N TYR A 17 -7.14 -6.79 1.95
CA TYR A 17 -7.60 -6.68 3.34
C TYR A 17 -9.13 -6.73 3.39
N THR A 18 -9.68 -7.82 3.93
CA THR A 18 -11.13 -8.07 4.02
C THR A 18 -11.73 -7.53 5.31
N TYR A 19 -11.60 -6.22 5.56
CA TYR A 19 -12.29 -5.63 6.70
C TYR A 19 -13.69 -5.16 6.29
N SER A 20 -14.69 -5.93 6.72
CA SER A 20 -16.10 -5.65 6.43
C SER A 20 -16.64 -4.54 7.34
N LYS A 21 -17.73 -3.88 6.91
CA LYS A 21 -18.48 -2.99 7.80
C LYS A 21 -18.96 -3.70 9.07
N LYS A 22 -19.24 -5.00 8.96
CA LYS A 22 -19.64 -5.84 10.09
C LYS A 22 -18.50 -5.98 11.10
N ASP A 23 -17.27 -6.23 10.62
CA ASP A 23 -16.08 -6.35 11.48
C ASP A 23 -15.76 -5.04 12.19
N PHE A 24 -15.96 -3.90 11.51
CA PHE A 24 -15.81 -2.57 12.10
C PHE A 24 -16.80 -2.34 13.25
N CYS A 25 -18.08 -2.61 13.01
CA CYS A 25 -19.11 -2.49 14.04
C CYS A 25 -18.87 -3.45 15.19
N LEU A 26 -18.46 -4.70 14.89
CA LEU A 26 -18.17 -5.72 15.89
C LEU A 26 -16.98 -5.31 16.77
N THR A 27 -15.92 -4.75 16.19
CA THR A 27 -14.75 -4.27 16.93
C THR A 27 -15.13 -3.12 17.87
N ILE A 28 -15.91 -2.14 17.39
CA ILE A 28 -16.40 -1.04 18.23
C ILE A 28 -17.27 -1.59 19.37
N PHE A 29 -18.20 -2.48 19.07
CA PHE A 29 -19.09 -3.06 20.06
C PHE A 29 -18.32 -3.85 21.12
N SER A 30 -17.38 -4.70 20.70
CA SER A 30 -16.52 -5.47 21.60
C SER A 30 -15.69 -4.57 22.52
N THR A 31 -15.14 -3.48 22.00
CA THR A 31 -14.34 -2.52 22.78
C THR A 31 -15.19 -1.78 23.81
N ILE A 32 -16.41 -1.38 23.44
CA ILE A 32 -17.35 -0.72 24.36
C ILE A 32 -17.75 -1.69 25.47
N MET A 33 -18.08 -2.94 25.15
CA MET A 33 -18.43 -3.96 26.12
C MET A 33 -17.30 -4.25 27.11
N ALA A 34 -16.06 -4.36 26.61
CA ALA A 34 -14.88 -4.55 27.44
C ALA A 34 -14.70 -3.38 28.43
N MET A 35 -14.87 -2.14 27.96
CA MET A 35 -14.75 -0.95 28.83
C MET A 35 -15.87 -0.88 29.87
N ILE A 36 -17.08 -1.23 29.55
CA ILE A 36 -18.20 -1.31 30.52
C ILE A 36 -17.85 -2.31 31.61
N THR A 37 -17.32 -3.49 31.23
CA THR A 37 -16.92 -4.54 32.16
C THR A 37 -15.82 -4.03 33.10
N ILE A 38 -14.80 -3.35 32.58
CA ILE A 38 -13.70 -2.76 33.39
C ILE A 38 -14.26 -1.71 34.37
N CYS A 39 -15.11 -0.81 33.92
CA CYS A 39 -15.73 0.22 34.77
C CYS A 39 -16.55 -0.40 35.90
N TYR A 40 -17.27 -1.50 35.60
CA TYR A 40 -18.03 -2.24 36.59
C TYR A 40 -17.14 -2.87 37.67
N PHE A 41 -16.05 -3.53 37.30
CA PHE A 41 -15.11 -4.11 38.25
C PHE A 41 -14.39 -3.06 39.11
N GLN A 42 -14.11 -1.88 38.57
CA GLN A 42 -13.48 -0.79 39.31
C GLN A 42 -14.47 -0.02 40.22
N LYS A 43 -15.75 -0.41 40.23
CA LYS A 43 -16.82 0.27 41.01
C LYS A 43 -16.87 1.78 40.77
N LEU A 44 -16.62 2.21 39.53
CA LEU A 44 -16.66 3.60 39.15
C LEU A 44 -18.08 4.17 39.29
N ASN A 45 -18.18 5.41 39.79
CA ASN A 45 -19.45 6.12 39.86
C ASN A 45 -20.01 6.30 38.43
N ILE A 46 -21.34 6.24 38.27
CA ILE A 46 -22.04 6.30 37.00
C ILE A 46 -21.68 7.52 36.17
N LEU A 47 -21.39 8.66 36.82
CA LEU A 47 -20.94 9.89 36.20
C LEU A 47 -19.57 9.72 35.47
N TYR A 48 -18.59 9.11 36.16
CA TYR A 48 -17.26 8.86 35.57
C TYR A 48 -17.32 7.81 34.47
N THR A 49 -18.14 6.79 34.63
CA THR A 49 -18.39 5.78 33.58
C THR A 49 -18.96 6.43 32.32
N GLY A 50 -19.92 7.37 32.46
CA GLY A 50 -20.48 8.11 31.33
C GLY A 50 -19.43 8.97 30.58
N ILE A 51 -18.54 9.65 31.32
CA ILE A 51 -17.48 10.46 30.73
C ILE A 51 -16.49 9.57 29.96
N VAL A 52 -16.08 8.44 30.52
CA VAL A 52 -15.15 7.49 29.89
C VAL A 52 -15.76 6.89 28.61
N LEU A 53 -17.00 6.43 28.67
CA LEU A 53 -17.68 5.88 27.50
C LEU A 53 -17.92 6.94 26.43
N GLY A 54 -18.28 8.17 26.80
CA GLY A 54 -18.46 9.28 25.88
C GLY A 54 -17.17 9.63 25.15
N SER A 55 -16.05 9.73 25.87
CA SER A 55 -14.73 9.97 25.26
C SER A 55 -14.29 8.85 24.32
N LEU A 56 -14.54 7.60 24.68
CA LEU A 56 -14.25 6.44 23.84
C LEU A 56 -15.02 6.48 22.52
N ILE A 57 -16.32 6.75 22.55
CA ILE A 57 -17.17 6.83 21.34
C ILE A 57 -16.66 7.90 20.36
N VAL A 58 -16.12 9.01 20.89
CA VAL A 58 -15.56 10.09 20.06
C VAL A 58 -14.19 9.73 19.49
N LEU A 59 -13.31 9.10 20.28
CA LEU A 59 -11.92 8.83 19.90
C LEU A 59 -11.78 7.55 19.03
N LEU A 60 -12.52 6.49 19.32
CA LEU A 60 -12.41 5.18 18.66
C LEU A 60 -12.51 5.26 17.12
N PRO A 61 -13.48 5.95 16.51
CA PRO A 61 -13.55 6.06 15.05
C PRO A 61 -12.33 6.74 14.43
N GLY A 62 -11.73 7.69 15.16
CA GLY A 62 -10.49 8.36 14.74
C GLY A 62 -9.30 7.40 14.69
N VAL A 63 -9.08 6.66 15.76
CA VAL A 63 -7.99 5.68 15.88
C VAL A 63 -8.13 4.58 14.83
N ILE A 64 -9.32 3.99 14.69
CA ILE A 64 -9.58 2.94 13.70
C ILE A 64 -9.36 3.48 12.27
N SER A 65 -9.84 4.70 11.97
CA SER A 65 -9.62 5.31 10.66
C SER A 65 -8.13 5.57 10.35
N ALA A 66 -7.36 6.01 11.35
CA ALA A 66 -5.91 6.20 11.22
C ALA A 66 -5.19 4.88 10.97
N TYR A 67 -5.56 3.82 11.70
CA TYR A 67 -5.01 2.48 11.51
C TYR A 67 -5.27 1.93 10.10
N PHE A 68 -6.49 2.08 9.58
CA PHE A 68 -6.80 1.66 8.21
C PHE A 68 -6.06 2.46 7.15
N PHE A 69 -5.91 3.77 7.37
CA PHE A 69 -5.10 4.58 6.47
C PHE A 69 -3.64 4.11 6.44
N TYR A 70 -3.10 3.80 7.60
CA TYR A 70 -1.75 3.28 7.72
C TYR A 70 -1.59 1.92 6.99
N LEU A 71 -2.51 0.97 7.20
CA LEU A 71 -2.51 -0.31 6.49
C LEU A 71 -2.58 -0.14 4.96
N HIS A 72 -3.41 0.80 4.51
CA HIS A 72 -3.51 1.12 3.09
C HIS A 72 -2.17 1.60 2.50
N GLU A 73 -1.50 2.55 3.18
CA GLU A 73 -0.21 3.06 2.73
C GLU A 73 0.87 1.97 2.78
N GLN A 74 0.84 1.09 3.79
CA GLN A 74 1.76 -0.03 3.86
C GLN A 74 1.61 -0.99 2.68
N ARG A 75 0.39 -1.41 2.38
CA ARG A 75 0.13 -2.32 1.26
C ARG A 75 0.50 -1.70 -0.07
N ARG A 76 0.19 -0.42 -0.25
CA ARG A 76 0.57 0.33 -1.44
C ARG A 76 2.09 0.34 -1.62
N PHE A 77 2.84 0.56 -0.55
CA PHE A 77 4.30 0.56 -0.59
C PHE A 77 4.87 -0.85 -0.82
N GLU A 78 4.31 -1.88 -0.19
CA GLU A 78 4.70 -3.28 -0.43
C GLU A 78 4.50 -3.68 -1.91
N GLU A 79 3.36 -3.35 -2.51
CA GLU A 79 3.10 -3.57 -3.94
C GLU A 79 4.09 -2.81 -4.83
N TYR A 80 4.39 -1.56 -4.48
CA TYR A 80 5.38 -0.76 -5.19
C TYR A 80 6.77 -1.41 -5.14
N CYS A 81 7.24 -1.83 -3.97
CA CYS A 81 8.55 -2.47 -3.84
C CYS A 81 8.63 -3.78 -4.63
N GLN A 82 7.58 -4.61 -4.53
CA GLN A 82 7.50 -5.86 -5.28
C GLN A 82 7.51 -5.61 -6.80
N TYR A 83 6.78 -4.59 -7.27
CA TYR A 83 6.79 -4.20 -8.68
C TYR A 83 8.18 -3.76 -9.13
N PHE A 84 8.81 -2.85 -8.36
CA PHE A 84 10.11 -2.30 -8.67
C PHE A 84 11.18 -3.39 -8.85
N GLU A 85 11.23 -4.35 -7.94
CA GLU A 85 12.15 -5.48 -8.02
C GLU A 85 11.81 -6.42 -9.17
N SER A 86 10.55 -6.81 -9.30
CA SER A 86 10.12 -7.80 -10.29
C SER A 86 10.30 -7.29 -11.71
N VAL A 87 9.88 -6.05 -12.02
CA VAL A 87 10.00 -5.52 -13.39
C VAL A 87 11.46 -5.35 -13.80
N ARG A 88 12.32 -4.90 -12.87
CA ARG A 88 13.76 -4.78 -13.09
C ARG A 88 14.39 -6.14 -13.39
N MET A 89 14.08 -7.16 -12.57
CA MET A 89 14.58 -8.51 -12.73
C MET A 89 14.15 -9.11 -14.07
N TYR A 90 12.87 -9.06 -14.39
CA TYR A 90 12.35 -9.63 -15.63
C TYR A 90 12.81 -8.86 -16.87
N PHE A 91 12.98 -7.53 -16.78
CA PHE A 91 13.54 -6.78 -17.89
C PHE A 91 14.99 -7.21 -18.21
N LYS A 92 15.82 -7.48 -17.20
CA LYS A 92 17.17 -8.03 -17.42
C LYS A 92 17.15 -9.38 -18.12
N VAL A 93 16.15 -10.22 -17.83
CA VAL A 93 16.03 -11.56 -18.43
C VAL A 93 15.52 -11.49 -19.87
N TYR A 94 14.52 -10.67 -20.12
CA TYR A 94 13.81 -10.66 -21.42
C TYR A 94 14.25 -9.55 -22.38
N GLY A 95 14.86 -8.48 -21.89
CA GLY A 95 15.26 -7.31 -22.68
C GLY A 95 14.08 -6.52 -23.27
N LYS A 96 12.83 -6.93 -23.01
CA LYS A 96 11.60 -6.31 -23.53
C LYS A 96 10.65 -5.98 -22.40
N LEU A 97 10.17 -4.73 -22.38
CA LEU A 97 9.27 -4.23 -21.34
C LEU A 97 7.93 -4.95 -21.31
N THR A 98 7.37 -5.23 -22.49
CA THR A 98 6.08 -5.96 -22.62
C THR A 98 6.16 -7.36 -21.98
N SER A 99 7.25 -8.08 -22.22
CA SER A 99 7.50 -9.40 -21.62
C SER A 99 7.74 -9.28 -20.11
N ALA A 100 8.53 -8.30 -19.70
CA ALA A 100 8.80 -8.04 -18.28
C ALA A 100 7.52 -7.69 -17.52
N LEU A 101 6.66 -6.83 -18.06
CA LEU A 101 5.36 -6.47 -17.46
C LEU A 101 4.43 -7.68 -17.36
N LYS A 102 4.39 -8.53 -18.40
CA LYS A 102 3.57 -9.75 -18.40
C LYS A 102 3.97 -10.71 -17.28
N GLU A 103 5.26 -10.95 -17.09
CA GLU A 103 5.75 -11.82 -16.00
C GLU A 103 5.59 -11.16 -14.63
N THR A 104 5.86 -9.86 -14.54
CA THR A 104 5.63 -9.08 -13.31
C THR A 104 4.16 -9.15 -12.89
N ARG A 105 3.21 -9.07 -13.84
CA ARG A 105 1.77 -9.17 -13.56
C ARG A 105 1.40 -10.46 -12.82
N LYS A 106 2.05 -11.58 -13.15
CA LYS A 106 1.79 -12.89 -12.51
C LYS A 106 2.17 -12.93 -11.03
N MET A 107 3.07 -12.04 -10.59
CA MET A 107 3.50 -11.96 -9.19
C MET A 107 2.45 -11.30 -8.27
N PHE A 108 1.42 -10.67 -8.86
CA PHE A 108 0.39 -9.96 -8.11
C PHE A 108 -0.95 -10.70 -8.12
N PRO A 109 -1.68 -10.70 -6.99
CA PRO A 109 -3.04 -11.21 -6.94
C PRO A 109 -3.95 -10.48 -7.95
N GLU A 110 -4.94 -11.17 -8.51
CA GLU A 110 -5.87 -10.60 -9.49
C GLU A 110 -6.57 -9.32 -9.02
N HIS A 111 -6.83 -9.23 -7.72
CA HIS A 111 -7.52 -8.10 -7.11
C HIS A 111 -6.60 -6.95 -6.68
N SER A 112 -5.28 -7.04 -6.93
CA SER A 112 -4.36 -5.98 -6.54
C SER A 112 -4.49 -4.77 -7.48
N LYS A 113 -4.27 -3.57 -6.94
CA LYS A 113 -4.25 -2.35 -7.76
C LYS A 113 -3.07 -2.34 -8.71
N MET A 114 -1.93 -2.85 -8.29
CA MET A 114 -0.74 -2.95 -9.14
C MET A 114 -1.02 -3.85 -10.34
N ALA A 115 -1.67 -5.00 -10.12
CA ALA A 115 -2.08 -5.89 -11.21
C ALA A 115 -2.93 -5.16 -12.26
N ALA A 116 -3.95 -4.42 -11.81
CA ALA A 116 -4.82 -3.64 -12.69
C ALA A 116 -4.08 -2.52 -13.44
N CYS A 117 -3.09 -1.89 -12.80
CA CYS A 117 -2.25 -0.87 -13.43
C CYS A 117 -1.32 -1.47 -14.50
N ILE A 118 -0.68 -2.60 -14.20
CA ILE A 118 0.18 -3.33 -15.15
C ILE A 118 -0.64 -3.78 -16.37
N GLU A 119 -1.84 -4.27 -16.14
CA GLU A 119 -2.72 -4.72 -17.22
C GLU A 119 -3.10 -3.56 -18.14
N LYS A 120 -3.52 -2.41 -17.59
CA LYS A 120 -3.80 -1.19 -18.36
C LYS A 120 -2.58 -0.69 -19.11
N ALA A 121 -1.41 -0.71 -18.46
CA ALA A 121 -0.14 -0.34 -19.08
C ALA A 121 0.17 -1.25 -20.29
N SER A 122 0.04 -2.56 -20.11
CA SER A 122 0.29 -3.55 -21.16
C SER A 122 -0.68 -3.39 -22.35
N ILE A 123 -1.97 -3.17 -22.09
CA ILE A 123 -2.97 -2.92 -23.15
C ILE A 123 -2.60 -1.65 -23.91
N CYS A 124 -2.32 -0.55 -23.22
CA CYS A 124 -1.95 0.71 -23.84
C CYS A 124 -0.69 0.58 -24.72
N ILE A 125 0.34 -0.13 -24.23
CA ILE A 125 1.57 -0.38 -24.99
C ILE A 125 1.30 -1.20 -26.24
N ASN A 126 0.48 -2.26 -26.13
CA ASN A 126 0.15 -3.12 -27.26
C ASN A 126 -0.67 -2.40 -28.33
N GLU A 127 -1.58 -1.50 -27.92
CA GLU A 127 -2.44 -0.75 -28.84
C GLU A 127 -1.73 0.42 -29.50
N THR A 128 -0.90 1.14 -28.76
CA THR A 128 -0.29 2.41 -29.22
C THR A 128 1.18 2.30 -29.61
N GLY A 129 1.87 1.25 -29.16
CA GLY A 129 3.33 1.14 -29.27
C GLY A 129 4.11 2.11 -28.37
N GLN A 130 3.42 2.93 -27.55
CA GLN A 130 4.04 3.99 -26.76
C GLN A 130 4.30 3.49 -25.33
N LEU A 131 5.55 3.12 -25.08
CA LEU A 131 6.00 2.58 -23.76
C LEU A 131 5.73 3.56 -22.63
N GLU A 132 6.10 4.83 -22.82
CA GLU A 132 5.97 5.89 -21.81
C GLU A 132 4.52 6.11 -21.37
N LYS A 133 3.58 6.18 -22.35
CA LYS A 133 2.16 6.36 -22.03
C LYS A 133 1.59 5.19 -21.23
N GLY A 134 2.00 3.97 -21.56
CA GLY A 134 1.60 2.79 -20.81
C GLY A 134 2.09 2.88 -19.37
N LEU A 135 3.36 3.19 -19.16
CA LEU A 135 3.95 3.28 -17.82
C LEU A 135 3.36 4.40 -16.96
N GLN A 136 2.85 5.49 -17.55
CA GLN A 136 2.18 6.57 -16.84
C GLN A 136 0.97 6.09 -16.00
N TYR A 137 0.28 5.02 -16.40
CA TYR A 137 -0.80 4.45 -15.58
C TYR A 137 -0.31 3.97 -14.22
N ILE A 138 0.89 3.43 -14.18
CA ILE A 138 1.51 2.96 -12.93
C ILE A 138 2.04 4.15 -12.13
N GLU A 139 2.72 5.10 -12.79
CA GLU A 139 3.27 6.30 -12.16
C GLU A 139 2.21 7.19 -11.51
N ASN A 140 1.07 7.36 -12.17
CA ASN A 140 -0.05 8.16 -11.64
C ASN A 140 -0.69 7.52 -10.40
N GLN A 141 -0.60 6.21 -10.25
CA GLN A 141 -1.15 5.50 -9.09
C GLN A 141 -0.14 5.40 -7.94
N TYR A 142 1.14 5.27 -8.27
CA TYR A 142 2.24 5.10 -7.33
C TYR A 142 3.27 6.22 -7.53
N GLU A 143 2.89 7.46 -7.15
CA GLU A 143 3.76 8.63 -7.28
C GLU A 143 5.06 8.43 -6.49
N ASN A 144 6.15 8.12 -7.22
CA ASN A 144 7.47 7.95 -6.64
C ASN A 144 8.55 8.33 -7.67
N THR A 145 9.55 9.10 -7.24
CA THR A 145 10.64 9.57 -8.11
C THR A 145 11.50 8.41 -8.61
N TYR A 146 11.75 7.40 -7.78
CA TYR A 146 12.54 6.23 -8.18
C TYR A 146 11.82 5.38 -9.22
N LEU A 147 10.48 5.29 -9.13
CA LEU A 147 9.67 4.61 -10.12
C LEU A 147 9.78 5.28 -11.50
N LYS A 148 9.70 6.60 -11.55
CA LYS A 148 9.86 7.36 -12.79
C LYS A 148 11.25 7.18 -13.40
N ARG A 149 12.30 7.19 -12.58
CA ARG A 149 13.67 6.91 -13.02
C ARG A 149 13.82 5.49 -13.57
N LEU A 150 13.26 4.50 -12.86
CA LEU A 150 13.24 3.11 -13.32
C LEU A 150 12.57 3.00 -14.69
N HIS A 151 11.37 3.57 -14.84
CA HIS A 151 10.62 3.53 -16.09
C HIS A 151 11.40 4.21 -17.24
N ALA A 152 12.01 5.35 -17.01
CA ALA A 152 12.84 6.02 -17.99
C ALA A 152 14.01 5.11 -18.45
N LEU A 153 14.68 4.43 -17.54
CA LEU A 153 15.75 3.51 -17.87
C LEU A 153 15.26 2.26 -18.62
N LEU A 154 14.08 1.72 -18.25
CA LEU A 154 13.48 0.59 -18.97
C LEU A 154 13.14 0.97 -20.42
N VAL A 155 12.56 2.15 -20.64
CA VAL A 155 12.25 2.67 -21.97
C VAL A 155 13.53 2.89 -22.77
N THR A 156 14.53 3.55 -22.19
CA THR A 156 15.82 3.75 -22.85
C THR A 156 16.50 2.44 -23.18
N GLY A 157 16.43 1.46 -22.27
CA GLY A 157 17.00 0.13 -22.47
C GLY A 157 16.36 -0.65 -23.60
N GLU A 158 15.03 -0.55 -23.77
CA GLU A 158 14.34 -1.19 -24.88
C GLU A 158 14.62 -0.51 -26.22
N GLN A 159 14.75 0.81 -26.23
CA GLN A 159 14.98 1.59 -27.46
C GLN A 159 16.42 1.55 -27.95
N GLN A 160 17.37 1.65 -27.05
CA GLN A 160 18.77 1.79 -27.40
C GLN A 160 19.58 0.47 -27.26
N GLY A 161 19.12 -0.41 -26.37
CA GLY A 161 19.86 -1.62 -26.01
C GLY A 161 21.19 -1.30 -25.34
N GLY A 162 21.87 -2.32 -24.90
CA GLY A 162 23.26 -2.21 -24.46
C GLY A 162 23.51 -2.46 -22.97
N ASP A 163 24.72 -2.94 -22.69
CA ASP A 163 25.15 -3.36 -21.33
C ASP A 163 25.18 -2.21 -20.34
N SER A 164 25.36 -0.96 -20.82
CA SER A 164 25.33 0.24 -19.97
C SER A 164 23.99 0.47 -19.28
N VAL A 165 22.89 0.09 -19.93
CA VAL A 165 21.55 0.24 -19.34
C VAL A 165 21.33 -0.78 -18.22
N TYR A 166 21.79 -2.00 -18.41
CA TYR A 166 21.72 -3.04 -17.36
C TYR A 166 22.54 -2.64 -16.14
N TYR A 167 23.75 -2.07 -16.37
CA TYR A 167 24.58 -1.53 -15.30
C TYR A 167 23.87 -0.36 -14.57
N ASN A 168 23.27 0.57 -15.31
CA ASN A 168 22.51 1.66 -14.71
C ASN A 168 21.25 1.18 -13.96
N LEU A 169 20.60 0.11 -14.42
CA LEU A 169 19.51 -0.53 -13.69
C LEU A 169 19.97 -1.11 -12.34
N ASP A 170 21.22 -1.52 -12.21
CA ASP A 170 21.81 -1.98 -10.95
C ASP A 170 22.19 -0.81 -10.04
N LEU A 171 22.62 0.29 -10.61
CA LEU A 171 23.00 1.50 -9.89
C LEU A 171 21.80 2.37 -9.49
N ILE A 172 20.57 2.11 -10.00
CA ILE A 172 19.42 2.91 -9.57
C ILE A 172 19.33 2.86 -8.05
N ASP A 173 19.96 3.88 -7.47
CA ASP A 173 19.79 4.31 -6.08
C ASP A 173 19.31 3.19 -5.11
N TYR A 174 19.91 1.98 -5.27
CA TYR A 174 19.62 0.84 -4.41
C TYR A 174 19.81 1.21 -2.94
N GLU A 175 20.78 2.07 -2.66
CA GLU A 175 21.04 2.56 -1.32
C GLU A 175 19.92 3.46 -0.81
N ASN A 176 19.44 4.40 -1.62
CA ASN A 176 18.34 5.28 -1.24
C ASN A 176 17.01 4.52 -1.14
N TRP A 177 16.75 3.61 -2.09
CA TRP A 177 15.60 2.71 -2.01
C TRP A 177 15.67 1.82 -0.75
N LYS A 178 16.84 1.29 -0.44
CA LYS A 178 17.06 0.51 0.79
C LYS A 178 16.84 1.34 2.05
N GLN A 179 17.24 2.61 2.05
CA GLN A 179 16.96 3.53 3.15
C GLN A 179 15.47 3.80 3.30
N GLU A 180 14.74 4.04 2.22
CA GLU A 180 13.26 4.19 2.26
C GLU A 180 12.59 2.93 2.79
N MET A 181 13.06 1.75 2.37
CA MET A 181 12.59 0.46 2.90
C MET A 181 12.85 0.32 4.40
N MET A 182 14.04 0.71 4.87
CA MET A 182 14.35 0.66 6.30
C MET A 182 13.49 1.63 7.11
N VAL A 183 13.27 2.84 6.62
CA VAL A 183 12.37 3.81 7.24
C VAL A 183 10.94 3.30 7.27
N PHE A 184 10.48 2.69 6.20
CA PHE A 184 9.16 2.07 6.12
C PHE A 184 9.02 0.92 7.11
N GLN A 185 9.98 0.01 7.18
CA GLN A 185 9.99 -1.10 8.15
C GLN A 185 10.03 -0.60 9.59
N LYS A 186 10.76 0.48 9.87
CA LYS A 186 10.81 1.12 11.18
C LYS A 186 9.44 1.72 11.56
N LYS A 187 8.78 2.40 10.63
CA LYS A 187 7.41 2.90 10.81
C LYS A 187 6.42 1.74 11.04
N LYS A 188 6.58 0.63 10.33
CA LYS A 188 5.77 -0.59 10.48
C LYS A 188 5.91 -1.19 11.89
N LYS A 189 7.13 -1.28 12.40
CA LYS A 189 7.38 -1.73 13.79
C LYS A 189 6.75 -0.77 14.80
N SER A 190 7.00 0.53 14.68
CA SER A 190 6.46 1.55 15.60
C SER A 190 4.94 1.54 15.67
N ALA A 191 4.25 1.45 14.53
CA ALA A 191 2.79 1.38 14.52
C ALA A 191 2.26 0.08 15.13
N ARG A 192 2.97 -1.04 14.96
CA ARG A 192 2.62 -2.31 15.60
C ARG A 192 2.76 -2.23 17.12
N TYR A 193 3.84 -1.59 17.62
CA TYR A 193 4.00 -1.35 19.06
C TYR A 193 2.92 -0.44 19.63
N MET A 194 2.54 0.62 18.89
CA MET A 194 1.47 1.52 19.31
C MET A 194 0.13 0.78 19.42
N PHE A 195 -0.12 -0.18 18.53
CA PHE A 195 -1.32 -1.02 18.59
C PHE A 195 -1.30 -1.95 19.83
N TYR A 196 -0.16 -2.57 20.15
CA TYR A 196 -0.04 -3.42 21.35
C TYR A 196 -0.14 -2.65 22.66
N LEU A 197 0.17 -1.34 22.66
CA LEU A 197 0.00 -0.49 23.84
C LEU A 197 -1.44 0.00 24.04
N MET A 198 -2.29 -0.14 23.00
CA MET A 198 -3.71 0.25 23.05
C MET A 198 -4.65 -0.95 23.27
N THR A 199 -4.15 -2.16 23.21
CA THR A 199 -4.87 -3.41 23.53
C THR A 199 -4.40 -3.98 24.87
#